data_28f68d89e752377e9bf9c0e19a7ccefe
#
_entry.id   28f68d89e752377e9bf9c0e19a7ccefe
#
_cell.length_a   1.000
_cell.length_b   1.000
_cell.length_c   1.000
_cell.angle_alpha   90.00
_cell.angle_beta   90.00
_cell.angle_gamma   90.00
#
_symmetry.space_group_name_H-M   'P 1'
#
loop_
_entity.id
_entity.type
_entity.pdbx_description
1 polymer ?
#
loop_
_entity_poly.entity_id
_entity_poly.type
_entity_poly.pdbx_seq_one_letter_code
_entity_poly.pdbx_strand_id
1 'polypeptide(L)'
;MGGVTNINIWKKHLEKNHAGDYITNLANIALVLRTAPEFIGRFRLDQFSHTMMVSGELPWGDYQEPRPVEDSDPVKFQEWLQNNQINVKSKSTVMDAILAVASEDLFNPLQDYLNGLEWDRIERIDTWLIDYLGVDDKTFIQAAGRKFLIAAVARAMRPGCKVDTMLVLEGAQGIGKSQTLQALAEPWVLEELSDMKSKDCKQEIQGHWLVEVSELDAMKRNEIETVKAFIAKQVDTFRPSYGRFAKAHPRQCVLVGTTNSDAYLRDHTGNRRFWPVRCGKTDLAALRQSRDQLWAEAVTAYQKGEQWWLAEDETVLAREEQAERFEHDVWQDAVNKWLNETTRSRVTGLDIMEDCLDLDRSQQGVVTGRRISQIMEQAGWPKSGRRLERVDKSGTARKVYEWINPRNDF
;
A
#
# COMPACT_ATOMS: atom_id res chain seq x y z
N MET A 1 -34.06 -14.99 -46.87
CA MET A 1 -32.83 -14.67 -47.62
C MET A 1 -31.90 -13.99 -46.63
N GLY A 2 -31.02 -14.79 -46.03
CA GLY A 2 -30.05 -14.27 -45.06
C GLY A 2 -28.95 -13.53 -45.81
N GLY A 3 -28.78 -12.25 -45.52
CA GLY A 3 -27.65 -11.46 -46.01
C GLY A 3 -26.33 -12.10 -45.60
N VAL A 4 -25.54 -12.53 -46.56
CA VAL A 4 -24.13 -12.88 -46.35
C VAL A 4 -23.43 -11.58 -45.97
N THR A 5 -23.33 -11.33 -44.69
CA THR A 5 -22.51 -10.25 -44.13
C THR A 5 -21.08 -10.57 -44.57
N ASN A 6 -20.49 -9.68 -45.32
CA ASN A 6 -19.19 -9.87 -45.97
C ASN A 6 -18.08 -9.87 -44.91
N ILE A 7 -17.92 -11.01 -44.23
CA ILE A 7 -17.04 -11.26 -43.06
C ILE A 7 -15.58 -10.91 -43.32
N ASN A 8 -15.19 -10.69 -44.56
CA ASN A 8 -13.80 -10.49 -45.00
C ASN A 8 -13.50 -9.06 -45.53
N ILE A 9 -14.33 -8.04 -45.20
CA ILE A 9 -14.08 -6.67 -45.68
C ILE A 9 -12.73 -6.14 -45.20
N TRP A 10 -12.31 -6.49 -43.98
CA TRP A 10 -11.05 -6.10 -43.39
C TRP A 10 -9.82 -6.56 -44.19
N LYS A 11 -9.88 -7.72 -44.89
CA LYS A 11 -8.79 -8.22 -45.74
C LYS A 11 -8.48 -7.31 -46.91
N LYS A 12 -9.41 -6.46 -47.36
CA LYS A 12 -9.21 -5.52 -48.47
C LYS A 12 -8.21 -4.41 -48.14
N HIS A 13 -8.02 -4.14 -46.86
CA HIS A 13 -7.13 -3.07 -46.36
C HIS A 13 -5.71 -3.57 -46.05
N LEU A 14 -5.50 -4.91 -46.09
CA LEU A 14 -4.20 -5.48 -45.86
C LEU A 14 -3.26 -5.29 -47.04
N GLU A 15 -2.06 -4.86 -46.76
CA GLU A 15 -0.99 -4.77 -47.75
C GLU A 15 -0.58 -6.15 -48.27
N LYS A 16 -0.31 -6.23 -49.59
CA LYS A 16 0.15 -7.45 -50.26
C LYS A 16 1.50 -7.22 -50.91
N ASN A 17 2.27 -8.28 -51.02
CA ASN A 17 3.51 -8.31 -51.78
C ASN A 17 3.22 -8.40 -53.31
N HIS A 18 4.27 -8.36 -54.11
CA HIS A 18 4.14 -8.46 -55.59
C HIS A 18 3.58 -9.80 -56.06
N ALA A 19 3.66 -10.85 -55.24
CA ALA A 19 3.10 -12.18 -55.54
C ALA A 19 1.61 -12.31 -55.14
N GLY A 20 1.04 -11.25 -54.49
CA GLY A 20 -0.36 -11.25 -54.07
C GLY A 20 -0.59 -11.80 -52.65
N ASP A 21 0.48 -12.21 -51.94
CA ASP A 21 0.38 -12.68 -50.54
C ASP A 21 0.30 -11.51 -49.57
N TYR A 22 -0.41 -11.70 -48.45
CA TYR A 22 -0.43 -10.72 -47.39
C TYR A 22 0.93 -10.55 -46.72
N ILE A 23 1.38 -9.29 -46.57
CA ILE A 23 2.62 -8.96 -45.85
C ILE A 23 2.40 -9.23 -44.36
N THR A 24 3.31 -10.00 -43.73
CA THR A 24 3.21 -10.40 -42.33
C THR A 24 3.96 -9.43 -41.39
N ASN A 25 3.81 -8.12 -41.64
CA ASN A 25 4.41 -7.08 -40.84
C ASN A 25 3.49 -6.66 -39.68
N LEU A 26 4.04 -5.89 -38.73
CA LEU A 26 3.30 -5.38 -37.57
C LEU A 26 2.03 -4.60 -37.98
N ALA A 27 2.12 -3.79 -39.03
CA ALA A 27 1.02 -2.92 -39.47
C ALA A 27 -0.20 -3.74 -39.91
N ASN A 28 -0.01 -4.76 -40.73
CA ASN A 28 -1.09 -5.65 -41.17
C ASN A 28 -1.70 -6.44 -40.01
N ILE A 29 -0.87 -6.98 -39.11
CA ILE A 29 -1.37 -7.77 -37.97
C ILE A 29 -2.17 -6.86 -36.99
N ALA A 30 -1.69 -5.66 -36.71
CA ALA A 30 -2.41 -4.67 -35.91
C ALA A 30 -3.71 -4.23 -36.61
N LEU A 31 -3.70 -4.08 -37.94
CA LEU A 31 -4.91 -3.75 -38.70
C LEU A 31 -5.98 -4.86 -38.58
N VAL A 32 -5.57 -6.14 -38.57
CA VAL A 32 -6.51 -7.25 -38.31
C VAL A 32 -7.17 -7.09 -36.94
N LEU A 33 -6.38 -6.83 -35.89
CA LEU A 33 -6.92 -6.64 -34.54
C LEU A 33 -7.88 -5.45 -34.42
N ARG A 34 -7.65 -4.38 -35.20
CA ARG A 34 -8.50 -3.18 -35.22
C ARG A 34 -9.78 -3.32 -36.05
N THR A 35 -9.80 -4.23 -37.03
CA THR A 35 -10.85 -4.21 -38.07
C THR A 35 -11.57 -5.55 -38.26
N ALA A 36 -10.98 -6.68 -37.88
CA ALA A 36 -11.66 -7.97 -37.95
C ALA A 36 -12.70 -8.08 -36.82
N PRO A 37 -13.96 -8.41 -37.14
CA PRO A 37 -15.09 -8.42 -36.18
C PRO A 37 -14.80 -9.25 -34.91
N GLU A 38 -13.99 -10.29 -35.08
CA GLU A 38 -13.63 -11.22 -34.00
C GLU A 38 -12.72 -10.60 -32.93
N PHE A 39 -12.03 -9.47 -33.28
CA PHE A 39 -11.00 -8.89 -32.43
C PHE A 39 -11.25 -7.44 -32.01
N ILE A 40 -12.16 -6.74 -32.66
CA ILE A 40 -12.44 -5.32 -32.35
C ILE A 40 -12.81 -5.19 -30.87
N GLY A 41 -12.00 -4.37 -30.14
CA GLY A 41 -12.22 -4.06 -28.72
C GLY A 41 -12.00 -5.24 -27.76
N ARG A 42 -11.38 -6.34 -28.23
CA ARG A 42 -11.14 -7.52 -27.39
C ARG A 42 -9.88 -7.41 -26.54
N PHE A 43 -8.86 -6.72 -27.04
CA PHE A 43 -7.59 -6.51 -26.34
C PHE A 43 -7.50 -5.07 -25.84
N ARG A 44 -7.40 -4.92 -24.54
CA ARG A 44 -7.38 -3.63 -23.84
C ARG A 44 -6.23 -3.57 -22.83
N LEU A 45 -5.81 -2.40 -22.43
CA LEU A 45 -4.79 -2.24 -21.38
C LEU A 45 -5.44 -1.67 -20.11
N ASP A 46 -5.40 -2.48 -19.06
CA ASP A 46 -5.77 -2.04 -17.73
C ASP A 46 -4.69 -1.12 -17.15
N GLN A 47 -5.05 0.15 -16.91
CA GLN A 47 -4.16 1.16 -16.33
C GLN A 47 -3.96 1.00 -14.82
N PHE A 48 -4.81 0.22 -14.16
CA PHE A 48 -4.71 -0.03 -12.73
C PHE A 48 -3.69 -1.12 -12.42
N SER A 49 -3.78 -2.25 -13.11
CA SER A 49 -2.84 -3.36 -12.99
C SER A 49 -1.64 -3.29 -13.95
N HIS A 50 -1.70 -2.40 -14.94
CA HIS A 50 -0.74 -2.30 -16.07
C HIS A 50 -0.65 -3.60 -16.88
N THR A 51 -1.74 -4.34 -16.96
CA THR A 51 -1.83 -5.64 -17.60
C THR A 51 -2.68 -5.57 -18.86
N MET A 52 -2.24 -6.26 -19.93
CA MET A 52 -3.07 -6.46 -21.11
C MET A 52 -4.20 -7.44 -20.77
N MET A 53 -5.42 -7.04 -21.04
CA MET A 53 -6.63 -7.80 -20.76
C MET A 53 -7.29 -8.22 -22.06
N VAL A 54 -7.98 -9.35 -22.03
CA VAL A 54 -8.84 -9.84 -23.09
C VAL A 54 -10.23 -10.10 -22.56
N SER A 55 -11.27 -9.74 -23.33
CA SER A 55 -12.67 -9.95 -22.96
C SER A 55 -13.54 -10.21 -24.18
N GLY A 56 -14.69 -10.86 -23.96
CA GLY A 56 -15.69 -11.19 -24.95
C GLY A 56 -15.33 -12.41 -25.79
N GLU A 57 -16.07 -12.62 -26.89
CA GLU A 57 -15.92 -13.78 -27.76
C GLU A 57 -14.67 -13.65 -28.65
N LEU A 58 -13.82 -14.68 -28.57
CA LEU A 58 -12.67 -14.89 -29.46
C LEU A 58 -12.83 -16.22 -30.19
N PRO A 59 -12.16 -16.44 -31.35
CA PRO A 59 -12.22 -17.70 -32.08
C PRO A 59 -11.85 -18.96 -31.29
N TRP A 60 -11.21 -18.78 -30.14
CA TRP A 60 -10.75 -19.86 -29.26
C TRP A 60 -11.38 -19.86 -27.86
N GLY A 61 -12.37 -19.00 -27.59
CA GLY A 61 -13.08 -18.98 -26.32
C GLY A 61 -13.92 -17.74 -26.11
N ASP A 62 -14.90 -17.84 -25.23
CA ASP A 62 -15.77 -16.75 -24.83
C ASP A 62 -15.42 -16.31 -23.40
N TYR A 63 -14.97 -15.07 -23.25
CA TYR A 63 -14.49 -14.46 -22.00
C TYR A 63 -15.41 -13.31 -21.63
N GLN A 64 -16.53 -13.60 -21.00
CA GLN A 64 -17.51 -12.60 -20.57
C GLN A 64 -16.88 -11.61 -19.59
N GLU A 65 -16.08 -12.13 -18.65
CA GLU A 65 -15.30 -11.31 -17.74
C GLU A 65 -13.89 -11.08 -18.28
N PRO A 66 -13.36 -9.85 -18.20
CA PRO A 66 -11.99 -9.56 -18.60
C PRO A 66 -10.98 -10.40 -17.81
N ARG A 67 -10.04 -11.01 -18.52
CA ARG A 67 -8.90 -11.73 -17.92
C ARG A 67 -7.56 -11.23 -18.48
N PRO A 68 -6.46 -11.44 -17.79
CA PRO A 68 -5.12 -11.18 -18.34
C PRO A 68 -4.89 -11.98 -19.64
N VAL A 69 -4.18 -11.36 -20.58
CA VAL A 69 -3.68 -12.05 -21.76
C VAL A 69 -2.67 -13.12 -21.33
N GLU A 70 -2.87 -14.34 -21.73
CA GLU A 70 -2.03 -15.49 -21.43
C GLU A 70 -1.03 -15.77 -22.56
N ASP A 71 0.03 -16.53 -22.26
CA ASP A 71 1.04 -16.93 -23.26
C ASP A 71 0.46 -17.73 -24.43
N SER A 72 -0.70 -18.34 -24.24
CA SER A 72 -1.43 -19.09 -25.26
C SER A 72 -2.17 -18.21 -26.28
N ASP A 73 -2.59 -16.99 -25.88
CA ASP A 73 -3.40 -16.11 -26.74
C ASP A 73 -2.65 -15.66 -28.01
N PRO A 74 -1.39 -15.17 -27.95
CA PRO A 74 -0.64 -14.86 -29.14
C PRO A 74 -0.40 -16.05 -30.06
N VAL A 75 -0.32 -17.27 -29.51
CA VAL A 75 -0.15 -18.51 -30.30
C VAL A 75 -1.45 -18.85 -31.04
N LYS A 76 -2.58 -18.80 -30.34
CA LYS A 76 -3.91 -19.03 -30.94
C LYS A 76 -4.26 -17.97 -31.98
N PHE A 77 -3.90 -16.71 -31.72
CA PHE A 77 -4.08 -15.65 -32.70
C PHE A 77 -3.19 -15.85 -33.91
N GLN A 78 -1.95 -16.29 -33.74
CA GLN A 78 -1.05 -16.64 -34.84
C GLN A 78 -1.62 -17.77 -35.71
N GLU A 79 -2.15 -18.83 -35.09
CA GLU A 79 -2.83 -19.94 -35.78
C GLU A 79 -4.03 -19.44 -36.58
N TRP A 80 -4.88 -18.59 -35.96
CA TRP A 80 -6.02 -18.00 -36.65
C TRP A 80 -5.61 -17.15 -37.85
N LEU A 81 -4.53 -16.37 -37.76
CA LEU A 81 -3.98 -15.60 -38.87
C LEU A 81 -3.54 -16.51 -40.00
N GLN A 82 -2.84 -17.61 -39.71
CA GLN A 82 -2.39 -18.59 -40.70
C GLN A 82 -3.56 -19.27 -41.40
N ASN A 83 -4.61 -19.68 -40.66
CA ASN A 83 -5.84 -20.22 -41.18
C ASN A 83 -6.56 -19.22 -42.11
N ASN A 84 -6.33 -17.93 -41.93
CA ASN A 84 -6.87 -16.86 -42.76
C ASN A 84 -5.90 -16.39 -43.87
N GLN A 85 -4.89 -17.21 -44.21
CA GLN A 85 -3.89 -16.98 -45.28
C GLN A 85 -2.87 -15.85 -44.96
N ILE A 86 -2.75 -15.45 -43.70
CA ILE A 86 -1.73 -14.50 -43.24
C ILE A 86 -0.63 -15.30 -42.53
N ASN A 87 0.38 -15.76 -43.29
CA ASN A 87 1.38 -16.74 -42.85
C ASN A 87 2.46 -16.13 -41.95
N VAL A 88 2.03 -15.47 -40.84
CA VAL A 88 2.95 -14.90 -39.84
C VAL A 88 3.74 -16.01 -39.13
N LYS A 89 5.06 -15.89 -39.09
CA LYS A 89 5.95 -16.84 -38.41
C LYS A 89 6.49 -16.34 -37.07
N SER A 90 6.51 -15.03 -36.89
CA SER A 90 7.10 -14.40 -35.70
C SER A 90 6.05 -14.20 -34.59
N LYS A 91 6.16 -14.96 -33.51
CA LYS A 91 5.34 -14.77 -32.29
C LYS A 91 5.56 -13.37 -31.68
N SER A 92 6.78 -12.84 -31.76
CA SER A 92 7.06 -11.50 -31.24
C SER A 92 6.31 -10.40 -31.99
N THR A 93 6.19 -10.51 -33.32
CA THR A 93 5.41 -9.55 -34.12
C THR A 93 3.92 -9.59 -33.77
N VAL A 94 3.39 -10.79 -33.49
CA VAL A 94 2.01 -10.95 -33.02
C VAL A 94 1.82 -10.29 -31.65
N MET A 95 2.74 -10.53 -30.72
CA MET A 95 2.67 -9.94 -29.38
C MET A 95 2.82 -8.42 -29.41
N ASP A 96 3.74 -7.89 -30.24
CA ASP A 96 3.90 -6.45 -30.44
C ASP A 96 2.64 -5.81 -31.04
N ALA A 97 1.91 -6.52 -31.90
CA ALA A 97 0.65 -6.04 -32.46
C ALA A 97 -0.47 -6.02 -31.41
N ILE A 98 -0.58 -7.06 -30.58
CA ILE A 98 -1.53 -7.09 -29.45
C ILE A 98 -1.24 -5.93 -28.51
N LEU A 99 0.03 -5.73 -28.13
CA LEU A 99 0.44 -4.63 -27.24
C LEU A 99 0.11 -3.26 -27.85
N ALA A 100 0.39 -3.07 -29.14
CA ALA A 100 0.11 -1.82 -29.84
C ALA A 100 -1.38 -1.49 -29.79
N VAL A 101 -2.24 -2.46 -30.13
CA VAL A 101 -3.70 -2.26 -30.15
C VAL A 101 -4.27 -2.13 -28.75
N ALA A 102 -3.87 -2.98 -27.80
CA ALA A 102 -4.32 -2.86 -26.41
C ALA A 102 -3.95 -1.49 -25.79
N SER A 103 -2.82 -0.91 -26.18
CA SER A 103 -2.39 0.41 -25.70
C SER A 103 -3.21 1.57 -26.25
N GLU A 104 -4.06 1.34 -27.24
CA GLU A 104 -4.98 2.34 -27.80
C GLU A 104 -6.34 2.35 -27.05
N ASP A 105 -6.70 1.25 -26.41
CA ASP A 105 -7.93 1.09 -25.63
C ASP A 105 -7.58 0.91 -24.14
N LEU A 106 -7.48 2.04 -23.46
CA LEU A 106 -7.13 2.12 -22.04
C LEU A 106 -8.39 2.12 -21.18
N PHE A 107 -8.37 1.40 -20.08
CA PHE A 107 -9.44 1.45 -19.08
C PHE A 107 -8.87 1.30 -17.67
N ASN A 108 -9.64 1.68 -16.66
CA ASN A 108 -9.29 1.51 -15.26
C ASN A 108 -10.49 0.95 -14.50
N PRO A 109 -10.50 -0.36 -14.19
CA PRO A 109 -11.68 -1.01 -13.62
C PRO A 109 -12.06 -0.45 -12.24
N LEU A 110 -11.09 0.02 -11.45
CA LEU A 110 -11.36 0.64 -10.16
C LEU A 110 -12.03 2.01 -10.32
N GLN A 111 -11.53 2.86 -11.24
CA GLN A 111 -12.16 4.15 -11.51
C GLN A 111 -13.55 3.98 -12.14
N ASP A 112 -13.71 3.00 -13.03
CA ASP A 112 -15.00 2.69 -13.65
C ASP A 112 -16.02 2.26 -12.58
N TYR A 113 -15.62 1.39 -11.65
CA TYR A 113 -16.43 1.00 -10.50
C TYR A 113 -16.85 2.21 -9.65
N LEU A 114 -15.88 3.01 -9.21
CA LEU A 114 -16.15 4.18 -8.35
C LEU A 114 -17.02 5.23 -9.03
N ASN A 115 -16.81 5.47 -10.32
CA ASN A 115 -17.62 6.41 -11.09
C ASN A 115 -19.04 5.92 -11.38
N GLY A 116 -19.25 4.60 -11.35
CA GLY A 116 -20.57 3.99 -11.53
C GLY A 116 -21.44 3.96 -10.28
N LEU A 117 -20.89 4.34 -9.10
CA LEU A 117 -21.63 4.32 -7.85
C LEU A 117 -22.53 5.54 -7.69
N GLU A 118 -23.74 5.33 -7.17
CA GLU A 118 -24.70 6.38 -6.81
C GLU A 118 -24.97 6.35 -5.30
N TRP A 119 -24.71 7.47 -4.62
CA TRP A 119 -24.93 7.61 -3.18
C TRP A 119 -26.40 7.87 -2.87
N ASP A 120 -26.95 7.07 -1.98
CA ASP A 120 -28.35 7.18 -1.49
C ASP A 120 -28.59 8.38 -0.55
N ARG A 121 -27.55 9.14 -0.22
CA ARG A 121 -27.53 10.32 0.67
C ARG A 121 -27.72 9.98 2.16
N ILE A 122 -27.53 8.73 2.56
CA ILE A 122 -27.46 8.33 3.95
C ILE A 122 -26.01 8.31 4.39
N GLU A 123 -25.66 9.09 5.40
CA GLU A 123 -24.30 9.21 5.93
C GLU A 123 -23.89 7.93 6.66
N ARG A 124 -22.70 7.39 6.32
CA ARG A 124 -22.16 6.15 6.89
C ARG A 124 -20.64 6.21 7.12
N ILE A 125 -19.93 7.05 6.36
CA ILE A 125 -18.45 7.03 6.39
C ILE A 125 -17.86 7.54 7.71
N ASP A 126 -18.63 8.22 8.54
CA ASP A 126 -18.21 8.65 9.88
C ASP A 126 -18.29 7.50 10.89
N THR A 127 -19.26 6.60 10.72
CA THR A 127 -19.56 5.57 11.73
C THR A 127 -19.18 4.15 11.29
N TRP A 128 -18.70 3.93 10.07
CA TRP A 128 -18.48 2.58 9.54
C TRP A 128 -17.55 1.71 10.40
N LEU A 129 -16.52 2.31 11.04
CA LEU A 129 -15.65 1.59 11.98
C LEU A 129 -16.41 1.15 13.25
N ILE A 130 -17.32 1.99 13.71
CA ILE A 130 -18.15 1.74 14.88
C ILE A 130 -19.18 0.67 14.55
N ASP A 131 -19.93 0.87 13.47
CA ASP A 131 -21.09 0.05 13.09
C ASP A 131 -20.68 -1.36 12.66
N TYR A 132 -19.55 -1.50 11.93
CA TYR A 132 -19.18 -2.79 11.35
C TYR A 132 -17.99 -3.47 12.03
N LEU A 133 -17.13 -2.73 12.74
CA LEU A 133 -15.96 -3.30 13.42
C LEU A 133 -16.08 -3.26 14.94
N GLY A 134 -17.21 -2.77 15.49
CA GLY A 134 -17.46 -2.71 16.92
C GLY A 134 -16.43 -1.87 17.68
N VAL A 135 -15.96 -0.79 17.07
CA VAL A 135 -15.00 0.15 17.66
C VAL A 135 -15.75 1.11 18.57
N ASP A 136 -15.12 1.56 19.66
CA ASP A 136 -15.68 2.59 20.53
C ASP A 136 -15.89 3.90 19.77
N ASP A 137 -17.04 4.55 20.00
CA ASP A 137 -17.36 5.83 19.37
C ASP A 137 -16.53 6.96 19.98
N LYS A 138 -15.53 7.39 19.21
CA LYS A 138 -14.64 8.50 19.54
C LYS A 138 -14.48 9.41 18.33
N THR A 139 -14.33 10.71 18.56
CA THR A 139 -14.14 11.72 17.51
C THR A 139 -12.97 11.36 16.57
N PHE A 140 -11.87 10.87 17.11
CA PHE A 140 -10.74 10.40 16.30
C PHE A 140 -11.11 9.24 15.39
N ILE A 141 -11.88 8.27 15.86
CA ILE A 141 -12.31 7.08 15.10
C ILE A 141 -13.18 7.48 13.92
N GLN A 142 -14.14 8.39 14.13
CA GLN A 142 -14.97 8.92 13.07
C GLN A 142 -14.12 9.63 12.01
N ALA A 143 -13.22 10.52 12.44
CA ALA A 143 -12.31 11.23 11.53
C ALA A 143 -11.38 10.25 10.77
N ALA A 144 -10.76 9.30 11.45
CA ALA A 144 -9.86 8.33 10.84
C ALA A 144 -10.58 7.45 9.80
N GLY A 145 -11.78 6.95 10.13
CA GLY A 145 -12.61 6.16 9.22
C GLY A 145 -12.99 6.94 7.97
N ARG A 146 -13.54 8.14 8.14
CA ARG A 146 -13.92 9.03 7.04
C ARG A 146 -12.73 9.37 6.14
N LYS A 147 -11.65 9.87 6.73
CA LYS A 147 -10.45 10.30 5.97
C LYS A 147 -9.77 9.13 5.26
N PHE A 148 -9.80 7.93 5.83
CA PHE A 148 -9.25 6.73 5.18
C PHE A 148 -10.00 6.38 3.89
N LEU A 149 -11.35 6.35 3.92
CA LEU A 149 -12.15 6.05 2.73
C LEU A 149 -11.96 7.12 1.64
N ILE A 150 -11.96 8.40 2.02
CA ILE A 150 -11.69 9.49 1.06
C ILE A 150 -10.27 9.40 0.50
N ALA A 151 -9.26 9.04 1.30
CA ALA A 151 -7.88 8.84 0.86
C ALA A 151 -7.75 7.70 -0.16
N ALA A 152 -8.49 6.60 0.05
CA ALA A 152 -8.53 5.48 -0.87
C ALA A 152 -9.14 5.90 -2.22
N VAL A 153 -10.24 6.63 -2.22
CA VAL A 153 -10.84 7.22 -3.43
C VAL A 153 -9.86 8.20 -4.10
N ALA A 154 -9.22 9.07 -3.33
CA ALA A 154 -8.25 10.04 -3.86
C ALA A 154 -7.08 9.35 -4.59
N ARG A 155 -6.57 8.22 -4.04
CA ARG A 155 -5.51 7.41 -4.68
C ARG A 155 -5.97 6.77 -5.98
N ALA A 156 -7.20 6.30 -6.05
CA ALA A 156 -7.78 5.73 -7.26
C ALA A 156 -7.99 6.80 -8.34
N MET A 157 -8.60 7.95 -7.98
CA MET A 157 -8.98 9.01 -8.93
C MET A 157 -7.82 9.91 -9.34
N ARG A 158 -6.81 10.07 -8.46
CA ARG A 158 -5.61 10.87 -8.69
C ARG A 158 -4.36 10.09 -8.32
N PRO A 159 -3.95 9.11 -9.16
CA PRO A 159 -2.79 8.28 -8.91
C PRO A 159 -1.55 9.10 -8.51
N GLY A 160 -0.85 8.65 -7.47
CA GLY A 160 0.33 9.34 -6.95
C GLY A 160 0.04 10.54 -6.06
N CYS A 161 -1.21 10.87 -5.74
CA CYS A 161 -1.51 11.90 -4.74
C CYS A 161 -0.92 11.50 -3.38
N LYS A 162 -0.65 12.49 -2.52
CA LYS A 162 -0.07 12.23 -1.21
C LYS A 162 -1.10 11.56 -0.29
N VAL A 163 -0.80 10.32 0.11
CA VAL A 163 -1.44 9.58 1.21
C VAL A 163 -0.29 8.93 1.96
N ASP A 164 0.10 9.50 3.10
CA ASP A 164 1.23 9.03 3.91
C ASP A 164 0.77 8.51 5.29
N THR A 165 -0.47 8.03 5.34
CA THR A 165 -1.11 7.46 6.52
C THR A 165 -1.61 6.05 6.25
N MET A 166 -1.78 5.27 7.29
CA MET A 166 -2.21 3.88 7.28
C MET A 166 -3.17 3.64 8.45
N LEU A 167 -4.36 3.15 8.17
CA LEU A 167 -5.28 2.66 9.20
C LEU A 167 -4.69 1.37 9.79
N VAL A 168 -4.67 1.22 11.11
CA VAL A 168 -4.15 0.03 11.79
C VAL A 168 -5.27 -0.63 12.58
N LEU A 169 -5.72 -1.79 12.14
CA LEU A 169 -6.76 -2.58 12.80
C LEU A 169 -6.13 -3.45 13.90
N GLU A 170 -6.44 -3.15 15.14
CA GLU A 170 -5.95 -3.83 16.34
C GLU A 170 -6.99 -4.80 16.87
N GLY A 171 -6.56 -5.89 17.48
CA GLY A 171 -7.46 -6.79 18.21
C GLY A 171 -7.07 -8.26 18.06
N ALA A 172 -7.76 -9.13 18.78
CA ALA A 172 -7.46 -10.56 18.86
C ALA A 172 -7.41 -11.22 17.47
N GLN A 173 -6.65 -12.31 17.35
CA GLN A 173 -6.63 -13.12 16.15
C GLN A 173 -8.02 -13.68 15.84
N GLY A 174 -8.41 -13.69 14.57
CA GLY A 174 -9.67 -14.30 14.11
C GLY A 174 -10.91 -13.41 14.24
N ILE A 175 -10.82 -12.15 14.69
CA ILE A 175 -11.96 -11.24 14.79
C ILE A 175 -12.42 -10.65 13.44
N GLY A 176 -11.73 -10.95 12.33
CA GLY A 176 -12.15 -10.51 11.00
C GLY A 176 -11.39 -9.29 10.44
N LYS A 177 -10.22 -8.91 10.99
CA LYS A 177 -9.46 -7.74 10.52
C LYS A 177 -9.12 -7.79 9.02
N SER A 178 -8.45 -8.85 8.55
CA SER A 178 -8.13 -9.02 7.12
C SER A 178 -9.38 -9.21 6.27
N GLN A 179 -10.40 -9.92 6.80
CA GLN A 179 -11.68 -10.08 6.12
C GLN A 179 -12.45 -8.76 5.95
N THR A 180 -12.19 -7.76 6.79
CA THR A 180 -12.74 -6.40 6.61
C THR A 180 -12.24 -5.79 5.30
N LEU A 181 -10.96 -5.97 4.95
CA LEU A 181 -10.39 -5.45 3.70
C LEU A 181 -11.02 -6.13 2.49
N GLN A 182 -11.22 -7.45 2.57
CA GLN A 182 -11.96 -8.22 1.56
C GLN A 182 -13.38 -7.69 1.40
N ALA A 183 -14.10 -7.52 2.52
CA ALA A 183 -15.46 -7.01 2.50
C ALA A 183 -15.57 -5.62 1.86
N LEU A 184 -14.55 -4.76 2.04
CA LEU A 184 -14.51 -3.40 1.50
C LEU A 184 -14.10 -3.33 0.03
N ALA A 185 -13.12 -4.13 -0.41
CA ALA A 185 -12.43 -3.84 -1.66
C ALA A 185 -12.18 -5.04 -2.58
N GLU A 186 -12.75 -6.23 -2.31
CA GLU A 186 -12.68 -7.35 -3.26
C GLU A 186 -13.21 -6.92 -4.63
N PRO A 187 -12.53 -7.24 -5.75
CA PRO A 187 -11.37 -8.14 -5.86
C PRO A 187 -9.98 -7.46 -5.71
N TRP A 188 -9.90 -6.21 -5.33
CA TRP A 188 -8.68 -5.39 -5.37
C TRP A 188 -7.92 -5.34 -4.03
N VAL A 189 -7.84 -6.45 -3.31
CA VAL A 189 -7.12 -6.55 -2.04
C VAL A 189 -5.88 -7.40 -2.20
N LEU A 190 -4.74 -6.92 -1.67
CA LEU A 190 -3.53 -7.71 -1.47
C LEU A 190 -3.42 -8.02 0.02
N GLU A 191 -3.56 -9.31 0.38
CA GLU A 191 -3.59 -9.76 1.79
C GLU A 191 -2.20 -9.87 2.42
N GLU A 192 -1.19 -10.18 1.62
CA GLU A 192 0.17 -10.35 2.09
C GLU A 192 1.13 -9.64 1.17
N LEU A 193 1.88 -8.71 1.74
CA LEU A 193 2.87 -7.95 1.01
C LEU A 193 4.25 -8.59 1.22
N SER A 194 4.93 -8.94 0.14
CA SER A 194 6.31 -9.43 0.18
C SER A 194 7.28 -8.38 0.75
N ASP A 195 8.56 -8.69 0.86
CA ASP A 195 9.57 -7.76 1.35
C ASP A 195 9.49 -6.39 0.64
N MET A 196 9.07 -5.36 1.36
CA MET A 196 8.89 -3.98 0.88
C MET A 196 10.14 -3.36 0.27
N LYS A 197 11.33 -3.94 0.50
CA LYS A 197 12.60 -3.52 -0.11
C LYS A 197 12.83 -4.18 -1.47
N SER A 198 12.11 -5.25 -1.76
CA SER A 198 12.25 -5.99 -3.02
C SER A 198 11.73 -5.20 -4.22
N LYS A 199 12.14 -5.61 -5.42
CA LYS A 199 11.56 -5.09 -6.66
C LYS A 199 10.19 -5.70 -6.93
N ASP A 200 9.98 -6.93 -6.49
CA ASP A 200 8.78 -7.71 -6.73
C ASP A 200 7.59 -7.12 -5.97
N CYS A 201 7.80 -6.66 -4.74
CA CYS A 201 6.79 -5.93 -3.97
C CYS A 201 6.16 -4.75 -4.72
N LYS A 202 6.95 -4.02 -5.55
CA LYS A 202 6.43 -2.90 -6.34
C LYS A 202 5.55 -3.36 -7.50
N GLN A 203 5.73 -4.58 -7.99
CA GLN A 203 4.88 -5.19 -9.01
C GLN A 203 3.61 -5.78 -8.35
N GLU A 204 3.74 -6.43 -7.20
CA GLU A 204 2.63 -7.03 -6.47
C GLU A 204 1.53 -6.03 -6.10
N ILE A 205 1.90 -4.79 -5.74
CA ILE A 205 0.91 -3.77 -5.38
C ILE A 205 0.14 -3.19 -6.59
N GLN A 206 0.57 -3.50 -7.84
CA GLN A 206 -0.17 -3.03 -9.01
C GLN A 206 -1.47 -3.84 -9.18
N GLY A 207 -2.56 -3.15 -9.45
CA GLY A 207 -3.89 -3.79 -9.54
C GLY A 207 -4.53 -4.09 -8.19
N HIS A 208 -3.93 -3.62 -7.07
CA HIS A 208 -4.52 -3.71 -5.74
C HIS A 208 -4.80 -2.32 -5.18
N TRP A 209 -5.97 -2.16 -4.58
CA TRP A 209 -6.43 -0.90 -3.98
C TRP A 209 -6.16 -0.83 -2.48
N LEU A 210 -6.54 -1.87 -1.75
CA LEU A 210 -6.17 -2.03 -0.34
C LEU A 210 -5.06 -3.06 -0.21
N VAL A 211 -3.96 -2.68 0.44
CA VAL A 211 -2.78 -3.53 0.64
C VAL A 211 -2.59 -3.74 2.13
N GLU A 212 -2.67 -4.99 2.57
CA GLU A 212 -2.48 -5.34 3.98
C GLU A 212 -0.99 -5.40 4.33
N VAL A 213 -0.65 -4.80 5.46
CA VAL A 213 0.63 -4.94 6.17
C VAL A 213 0.33 -5.67 7.47
N SER A 214 0.46 -6.99 7.44
CA SER A 214 0.13 -7.87 8.55
C SER A 214 1.20 -7.88 9.64
N GLU A 215 0.81 -8.31 10.85
CA GLU A 215 1.72 -8.61 11.96
C GLU A 215 2.67 -7.46 12.36
N LEU A 216 2.15 -6.24 12.44
CA LEU A 216 2.97 -5.08 12.81
C LEU A 216 3.69 -5.24 14.16
N ASP A 217 3.11 -5.99 15.08
CA ASP A 217 3.67 -6.31 16.40
C ASP A 217 4.89 -7.23 16.32
N ALA A 218 4.97 -8.12 15.33
CA ALA A 218 6.11 -9.00 15.11
C ALA A 218 7.31 -8.26 14.48
N MET A 219 7.09 -7.10 13.86
CA MET A 219 8.11 -6.36 13.12
C MET A 219 9.15 -5.75 14.04
N LYS A 220 10.42 -5.83 13.61
CA LYS A 220 11.53 -5.14 14.27
C LYS A 220 11.49 -3.64 13.94
N ARG A 221 12.16 -2.83 14.73
CA ARG A 221 12.21 -1.37 14.54
C ARG A 221 12.63 -0.94 13.12
N ASN A 222 13.63 -1.59 12.53
CA ASN A 222 14.09 -1.28 11.18
C ASN A 222 13.06 -1.67 10.10
N GLU A 223 12.17 -2.61 10.38
CA GLU A 223 11.07 -2.99 9.50
C GLU A 223 9.96 -1.95 9.57
N ILE A 224 9.60 -1.49 10.76
CA ILE A 224 8.66 -0.37 10.95
C ILE A 224 9.14 0.91 10.23
N GLU A 225 10.45 1.22 10.28
CA GLU A 225 11.01 2.34 9.50
C GLU A 225 10.87 2.11 7.98
N THR A 226 10.99 0.85 7.54
CA THR A 226 10.74 0.51 6.14
C THR A 226 9.25 0.71 5.78
N VAL A 227 8.33 0.29 6.65
CA VAL A 227 6.87 0.54 6.48
C VAL A 227 6.61 2.04 6.39
N LYS A 228 7.13 2.86 7.30
CA LYS A 228 6.98 4.33 7.27
C LYS A 228 7.49 4.95 5.96
N ALA A 229 8.64 4.50 5.47
CA ALA A 229 9.19 4.95 4.20
C ALA A 229 8.35 4.48 3.01
N PHE A 230 7.80 3.26 3.10
CA PHE A 230 6.96 2.69 2.06
C PHE A 230 5.60 3.39 1.96
N ILE A 231 4.93 3.70 3.08
CA ILE A 231 3.67 4.47 3.14
C ILE A 231 3.83 5.83 2.44
N ALA A 232 4.94 6.53 2.69
CA ALA A 232 5.19 7.88 2.20
C ALA A 232 5.42 7.98 0.67
N LYS A 233 5.64 6.84 -0.02
CA LYS A 233 5.88 6.85 -1.45
C LYS A 233 4.60 7.18 -2.24
N GLN A 234 4.78 8.03 -3.25
CA GLN A 234 3.74 8.42 -4.20
C GLN A 234 3.89 7.72 -5.55
N VAL A 235 5.12 7.41 -5.93
CA VAL A 235 5.48 6.82 -7.23
C VAL A 235 6.48 5.70 -7.03
N ASP A 236 6.24 4.56 -7.63
CA ASP A 236 7.20 3.47 -7.72
C ASP A 236 7.84 3.44 -9.11
N THR A 237 9.16 3.25 -9.14
CA THR A 237 9.88 3.11 -10.40
C THR A 237 10.42 1.69 -10.49
N PHE A 238 9.98 0.95 -11.49
CA PHE A 238 10.45 -0.39 -11.78
C PHE A 238 10.28 -0.73 -13.25
N ARG A 239 10.91 -1.81 -13.67
CA ARG A 239 10.77 -2.39 -15.01
C ARG A 239 9.81 -3.57 -14.90
N PRO A 240 8.62 -3.54 -15.53
CA PRO A 240 7.72 -4.69 -15.60
C PRO A 240 8.43 -5.93 -16.18
N SER A 241 7.95 -7.13 -15.83
CA SER A 241 8.58 -8.41 -16.21
C SER A 241 8.81 -8.56 -17.71
N TYR A 242 7.95 -7.99 -18.55
CA TYR A 242 8.07 -8.00 -20.02
C TYR A 242 8.49 -6.65 -20.61
N GLY A 243 8.71 -5.64 -19.77
CA GLY A 243 9.11 -4.30 -20.20
C GLY A 243 10.61 -4.21 -20.52
N ARG A 244 10.97 -3.42 -21.53
CA ARG A 244 12.39 -3.12 -21.85
C ARG A 244 12.92 -1.96 -21.00
N PHE A 245 12.04 -1.07 -20.54
CA PHE A 245 12.40 0.16 -19.84
C PHE A 245 11.76 0.22 -18.46
N ALA A 246 12.48 0.83 -17.49
CA ALA A 246 11.90 1.22 -16.23
C ALA A 246 10.92 2.39 -16.46
N LYS A 247 9.74 2.32 -15.85
CA LYS A 247 8.71 3.35 -15.89
C LYS A 247 8.33 3.78 -14.48
N ALA A 248 7.87 5.01 -14.35
CA ALA A 248 7.26 5.52 -13.14
C ALA A 248 5.79 5.07 -13.10
N HIS A 249 5.39 4.47 -11.98
CA HIS A 249 4.03 4.01 -11.71
C HIS A 249 3.49 4.79 -10.51
N PRO A 250 2.66 5.80 -10.73
CA PRO A 250 1.96 6.52 -9.65
C PRO A 250 1.09 5.55 -8.85
N ARG A 251 1.22 5.55 -7.53
CA ARG A 251 0.46 4.63 -6.67
C ARG A 251 -1.02 4.91 -6.69
N GLN A 252 -1.79 3.85 -6.80
CA GLN A 252 -3.25 3.85 -6.71
C GLN A 252 -3.75 3.14 -5.44
N CYS A 253 -2.86 2.54 -4.67
CA CYS A 253 -3.19 1.81 -3.44
C CYS A 253 -3.06 2.68 -2.19
N VAL A 254 -3.78 2.26 -1.14
CA VAL A 254 -3.58 2.67 0.25
C VAL A 254 -3.22 1.45 1.10
N LEU A 255 -2.51 1.69 2.21
CA LEU A 255 -2.05 0.62 3.09
C LEU A 255 -2.95 0.53 4.31
N VAL A 256 -3.19 -0.70 4.79
CA VAL A 256 -3.89 -0.99 6.04
C VAL A 256 -3.03 -1.93 6.85
N GLY A 257 -2.74 -1.57 8.09
CA GLY A 257 -2.01 -2.43 9.02
C GLY A 257 -2.95 -3.34 9.79
N THR A 258 -2.50 -4.54 10.14
CA THR A 258 -3.18 -5.40 11.10
C THR A 258 -2.20 -5.85 12.18
N THR A 259 -2.68 -5.94 13.43
CA THR A 259 -1.90 -6.37 14.58
C THR A 259 -2.77 -7.07 15.60
N ASN A 260 -2.18 -8.00 16.37
CA ASN A 260 -2.83 -8.66 17.49
C ASN A 260 -2.49 -8.01 18.84
N SER A 261 -1.55 -7.07 18.85
CA SER A 261 -1.08 -6.35 20.02
C SER A 261 -1.59 -4.92 20.05
N ASP A 262 -1.77 -4.38 21.22
CA ASP A 262 -2.08 -2.97 21.48
C ASP A 262 -0.80 -2.13 21.77
N ALA A 263 0.40 -2.74 21.70
CA ALA A 263 1.68 -2.07 21.86
C ALA A 263 2.64 -2.50 20.73
N TYR A 264 2.70 -1.72 19.65
CA TYR A 264 3.50 -2.02 18.46
C TYR A 264 4.31 -0.82 17.95
N LEU A 265 4.08 0.38 18.49
CA LEU A 265 4.84 1.57 18.12
C LEU A 265 6.12 1.65 18.94
N ARG A 266 7.28 1.47 18.30
CA ARG A 266 8.60 1.36 18.94
C ARG A 266 9.49 2.60 18.76
N ASP A 267 9.01 3.60 18.04
CA ASP A 267 9.76 4.81 17.74
C ASP A 267 8.86 6.04 17.88
N HIS A 268 9.36 7.08 18.55
CA HIS A 268 8.60 8.32 18.75
C HIS A 268 8.48 9.18 17.48
N THR A 269 9.26 8.88 16.44
CA THR A 269 9.26 9.67 15.21
C THR A 269 8.39 9.04 14.15
N GLY A 270 7.60 9.87 13.48
CA GLY A 270 6.80 9.42 12.31
C GLY A 270 5.55 8.60 12.62
N ASN A 271 5.17 8.41 13.89
CA ASN A 271 3.97 7.67 14.30
C ASN A 271 2.67 8.29 13.78
N ARG A 272 2.67 9.59 13.42
CA ARG A 272 1.53 10.26 12.78
C ARG A 272 0.98 9.54 11.55
N ARG A 273 1.75 8.60 10.99
CA ARG A 273 1.33 7.79 9.83
C ARG A 273 0.39 6.66 10.20
N PHE A 274 0.39 6.24 11.46
CA PHE A 274 -0.42 5.14 11.94
C PHE A 274 -1.68 5.67 12.62
N TRP A 275 -2.83 5.22 12.16
CA TRP A 275 -4.13 5.55 12.74
C TRP A 275 -4.69 4.31 13.43
N PRO A 276 -4.48 4.19 14.74
CA PRO A 276 -4.88 3.00 15.51
C PRO A 276 -6.40 2.89 15.61
N VAL A 277 -6.92 1.67 15.41
CA VAL A 277 -8.35 1.35 15.53
C VAL A 277 -8.49 0.03 16.26
N ARG A 278 -8.93 0.07 17.49
CA ARG A 278 -9.17 -1.13 18.29
C ARG A 278 -10.51 -1.76 17.91
N CYS A 279 -10.46 -2.84 17.14
CA CYS A 279 -11.62 -3.57 16.66
C CYS A 279 -12.22 -4.43 17.78
N GLY A 280 -13.55 -4.42 17.84
CA GLY A 280 -14.36 -5.33 18.64
C GLY A 280 -14.94 -6.46 17.78
N LYS A 281 -16.22 -6.77 17.99
CA LYS A 281 -16.93 -7.77 17.19
C LYS A 281 -17.26 -7.20 15.82
N THR A 282 -16.77 -7.84 14.75
CA THR A 282 -17.02 -7.40 13.37
C THR A 282 -18.35 -7.95 12.84
N ASP A 283 -19.05 -7.15 12.04
CA ASP A 283 -20.19 -7.55 11.22
C ASP A 283 -19.85 -7.44 9.73
N LEU A 284 -19.15 -8.45 9.22
CA LEU A 284 -18.68 -8.49 7.84
C LEU A 284 -19.82 -8.62 6.82
N ALA A 285 -20.97 -9.18 7.24
CA ALA A 285 -22.13 -9.32 6.36
C ALA A 285 -22.78 -7.95 6.10
N ALA A 286 -23.00 -7.17 7.15
CA ALA A 286 -23.51 -5.82 7.05
C ALA A 286 -22.54 -4.89 6.30
N LEU A 287 -21.22 -5.05 6.52
CA LEU A 287 -20.21 -4.29 5.81
C LEU A 287 -20.25 -4.54 4.29
N ARG A 288 -20.33 -5.83 3.87
CA ARG A 288 -20.45 -6.17 2.44
C ARG A 288 -21.70 -5.58 1.80
N GLN A 289 -22.82 -5.58 2.51
CA GLN A 289 -24.08 -4.99 2.02
C GLN A 289 -23.97 -3.47 1.86
N SER A 290 -23.22 -2.80 2.73
CA SER A 290 -23.07 -1.35 2.74
C SER A 290 -21.89 -0.85 1.92
N ARG A 291 -21.04 -1.73 1.41
CA ARG A 291 -19.77 -1.42 0.72
C ARG A 291 -19.93 -0.35 -0.34
N ASP A 292 -20.85 -0.57 -1.28
CA ASP A 292 -21.00 0.33 -2.43
C ASP A 292 -21.49 1.72 -1.99
N GLN A 293 -22.31 1.79 -0.94
CA GLN A 293 -22.77 3.06 -0.38
C GLN A 293 -21.69 3.81 0.41
N LEU A 294 -20.82 3.08 1.12
CA LEU A 294 -19.64 3.68 1.75
C LEU A 294 -18.72 4.32 0.71
N TRP A 295 -18.46 3.61 -0.37
CA TRP A 295 -17.63 4.15 -1.45
C TRP A 295 -18.32 5.27 -2.23
N ALA A 296 -19.62 5.18 -2.49
CA ALA A 296 -20.38 6.25 -3.14
C ALA A 296 -20.37 7.54 -2.33
N GLU A 297 -20.51 7.45 -1.00
CA GLU A 297 -20.39 8.61 -0.10
C GLU A 297 -18.97 9.18 -0.12
N ALA A 298 -17.94 8.33 -0.03
CA ALA A 298 -16.55 8.74 -0.08
C ALA A 298 -16.17 9.41 -1.43
N VAL A 299 -16.69 8.91 -2.56
CA VAL A 299 -16.56 9.55 -3.88
C VAL A 299 -17.20 10.93 -3.87
N THR A 300 -18.40 11.06 -3.31
CA THR A 300 -19.11 12.35 -3.20
C THR A 300 -18.32 13.35 -2.35
N ALA A 301 -17.76 12.90 -1.21
CA ALA A 301 -16.92 13.75 -0.36
C ALA A 301 -15.63 14.19 -1.07
N TYR A 302 -14.97 13.29 -1.78
CA TYR A 302 -13.80 13.60 -2.61
C TYR A 302 -14.12 14.60 -3.71
N GLN A 303 -15.23 14.43 -4.44
CA GLN A 303 -15.66 15.33 -5.50
C GLN A 303 -16.01 16.75 -4.99
N LYS A 304 -16.50 16.86 -3.75
CA LYS A 304 -16.71 18.14 -3.04
C LYS A 304 -15.40 18.79 -2.59
N GLY A 305 -14.25 18.16 -2.80
CA GLY A 305 -12.94 18.68 -2.43
C GLY A 305 -12.60 18.51 -0.94
N GLU A 306 -13.25 17.57 -0.25
CA GLU A 306 -12.93 17.29 1.14
C GLU A 306 -11.51 16.77 1.29
N GLN A 307 -10.77 17.25 2.30
CA GLN A 307 -9.42 16.79 2.60
C GLN A 307 -9.43 15.36 3.18
N TRP A 308 -8.42 14.56 2.81
CA TRP A 308 -8.25 13.17 3.27
C TRP A 308 -7.09 12.98 4.25
N TRP A 309 -6.67 14.03 4.89
CA TRP A 309 -5.71 14.03 6.01
C TRP A 309 -6.36 14.68 7.21
N LEU A 310 -5.88 14.34 8.41
CA LEU A 310 -6.41 14.88 9.65
C LEU A 310 -6.19 16.38 9.75
N ALA A 311 -7.16 17.11 10.27
CA ALA A 311 -7.04 18.49 10.67
C ALA A 311 -6.14 18.63 11.90
N GLU A 312 -5.86 19.84 12.35
CA GLU A 312 -4.91 20.06 13.45
C GLU A 312 -5.43 19.51 14.79
N ASP A 313 -6.69 19.73 15.09
CA ASP A 313 -7.41 19.20 16.26
C ASP A 313 -7.52 17.66 16.23
N GLU A 314 -7.89 17.09 15.09
CA GLU A 314 -7.92 15.64 14.87
C GLU A 314 -6.52 15.00 15.05
N THR A 315 -5.47 15.73 14.64
CA THR A 315 -4.07 15.29 14.81
C THR A 315 -3.67 15.22 16.28
N VAL A 316 -4.20 16.09 17.14
CA VAL A 316 -3.96 16.02 18.58
C VAL A 316 -4.54 14.72 19.15
N LEU A 317 -5.81 14.42 18.84
CA LEU A 317 -6.46 13.18 19.25
C LEU A 317 -5.73 11.93 18.73
N ALA A 318 -5.24 11.98 17.48
CA ALA A 318 -4.43 10.90 16.91
C ALA A 318 -3.14 10.64 17.71
N ARG A 319 -2.49 11.70 18.21
CA ARG A 319 -1.26 11.56 19.03
C ARG A 319 -1.56 10.91 20.39
N GLU A 320 -2.69 11.21 20.99
CA GLU A 320 -3.13 10.56 22.23
C GLU A 320 -3.31 9.05 22.03
N GLU A 321 -4.05 8.65 21.00
CA GLU A 321 -4.22 7.24 20.65
C GLU A 321 -2.89 6.55 20.29
N GLN A 322 -1.99 7.22 19.61
CA GLN A 322 -0.66 6.69 19.27
C GLN A 322 0.22 6.53 20.52
N ALA A 323 0.10 7.43 21.50
CA ALA A 323 0.85 7.34 22.75
C ALA A 323 0.48 6.11 23.57
N GLU A 324 -0.79 5.71 23.58
CA GLU A 324 -1.26 4.49 24.24
C GLU A 324 -0.66 3.21 23.63
N ARG A 325 -0.34 3.21 22.32
CA ARG A 325 0.23 2.06 21.58
C ARG A 325 1.74 2.02 21.58
N PHE A 326 2.36 2.88 22.35
CA PHE A 326 3.80 2.91 22.46
C PHE A 326 4.31 1.75 23.32
N GLU A 327 5.22 0.95 22.78
CA GLU A 327 5.88 -0.12 23.54
C GLU A 327 6.84 0.51 24.56
N HIS A 328 6.44 0.52 25.83
CA HIS A 328 7.29 0.99 26.90
C HIS A 328 8.51 0.11 27.06
N ASP A 329 9.68 0.75 27.09
CA ASP A 329 10.92 0.07 27.41
C ASP A 329 10.89 -0.36 28.89
N VAL A 330 11.13 -1.65 29.16
CA VAL A 330 11.10 -2.21 30.52
C VAL A 330 12.09 -1.49 31.47
N TRP A 331 13.10 -0.80 30.93
CA TRP A 331 14.03 0.02 31.73
C TRP A 331 13.51 1.44 31.97
N GLN A 332 12.51 1.89 31.23
CA GLN A 332 11.99 3.25 31.27
C GLN A 332 11.57 3.66 32.69
N ASP A 333 10.78 2.82 33.34
CA ASP A 333 10.28 3.11 34.66
C ASP A 333 11.39 3.15 35.71
N ALA A 334 12.32 2.19 35.65
CA ALA A 334 13.47 2.12 36.53
C ALA A 334 14.37 3.37 36.36
N VAL A 335 14.65 3.72 35.10
CA VAL A 335 15.47 4.89 34.78
C VAL A 335 14.77 6.20 35.19
N ASN A 336 13.46 6.34 34.88
CA ASN A 336 12.69 7.52 35.26
C ASN A 336 12.65 7.70 36.78
N LYS A 337 12.43 6.62 37.53
CA LYS A 337 12.44 6.62 38.99
C LYS A 337 13.82 7.08 39.50
N TRP A 338 14.90 6.47 39.00
CA TRP A 338 16.28 6.81 39.40
C TRP A 338 16.63 8.26 39.02
N LEU A 339 16.22 8.77 37.85
CA LEU A 339 16.40 10.15 37.42
C LEU A 339 15.64 11.15 38.31
N ASN A 340 14.50 10.76 38.84
CA ASN A 340 13.71 11.58 39.76
C ASN A 340 14.35 11.67 41.16
N GLU A 341 15.02 10.61 41.58
CA GLU A 341 15.66 10.49 42.88
C GLU A 341 17.10 11.03 42.88
N THR A 342 17.77 11.10 41.73
CA THR A 342 19.16 11.54 41.64
C THR A 342 19.32 13.02 41.89
N THR A 343 20.33 13.36 42.68
CA THR A 343 20.76 14.76 42.92
C THR A 343 21.86 15.21 41.96
N ARG A 344 22.27 14.34 41.04
CA ARG A 344 23.34 14.64 40.07
C ARG A 344 22.90 15.70 39.08
N SER A 345 23.69 16.73 38.85
CA SER A 345 23.46 17.73 37.81
C SER A 345 23.72 17.19 36.41
N ARG A 346 24.48 16.12 36.28
CA ARG A 346 24.86 15.47 35.03
C ARG A 346 24.93 13.95 35.23
N VAL A 347 24.50 13.21 34.19
CA VAL A 347 24.47 11.76 34.22
C VAL A 347 25.05 11.24 32.91
N THR A 348 25.83 10.17 32.96
CA THR A 348 26.34 9.49 31.77
C THR A 348 25.60 8.19 31.50
N GLY A 349 25.73 7.66 30.27
CA GLY A 349 25.20 6.36 29.96
C GLY A 349 25.74 5.23 30.83
N LEU A 350 26.98 5.40 31.32
CA LEU A 350 27.62 4.43 32.22
C LEU A 350 26.99 4.44 33.61
N ASP A 351 26.70 5.66 34.14
CA ASP A 351 26.03 5.82 35.45
C ASP A 351 24.65 5.11 35.41
N ILE A 352 23.93 5.19 34.30
CA ILE A 352 22.63 4.49 34.16
C ILE A 352 22.83 2.99 34.06
N MET A 353 23.80 2.51 33.28
CA MET A 353 24.10 1.09 33.17
C MET A 353 24.48 0.44 34.48
N GLU A 354 25.33 1.14 35.27
CA GLU A 354 25.94 0.59 36.45
C GLU A 354 25.20 0.92 37.77
N ASP A 355 24.68 2.15 37.90
CA ASP A 355 24.10 2.59 39.17
C ASP A 355 22.56 2.47 39.18
N CYS A 356 21.93 2.53 38.03
CA CYS A 356 20.47 2.40 37.90
C CYS A 356 20.02 0.99 37.54
N LEU A 357 20.66 0.41 36.51
CA LEU A 357 20.20 -0.87 35.92
C LEU A 357 21.03 -2.08 36.38
N ASP A 358 22.13 -1.86 37.08
CA ASP A 358 23.07 -2.89 37.58
C ASP A 358 23.46 -3.92 36.49
N LEU A 359 23.78 -3.41 35.28
CA LEU A 359 24.08 -4.25 34.13
C LEU A 359 25.52 -4.78 34.20
N ASP A 360 25.64 -6.09 33.96
CA ASP A 360 26.92 -6.74 33.79
C ASP A 360 27.71 -6.17 32.59
N ARG A 361 29.05 -6.23 32.64
CA ARG A 361 29.92 -5.74 31.57
C ARG A 361 29.59 -6.30 30.19
N SER A 362 29.18 -7.55 30.10
CA SER A 362 28.75 -8.21 28.84
C SER A 362 27.51 -7.57 28.22
N GLN A 363 26.68 -6.91 29.03
CA GLN A 363 25.45 -6.25 28.64
C GLN A 363 25.65 -4.78 28.28
N GLN A 364 26.82 -4.18 28.66
CA GLN A 364 27.13 -2.78 28.43
C GLN A 364 27.69 -2.50 27.03
N GLY A 365 26.96 -2.91 25.99
CA GLY A 365 27.33 -2.76 24.58
C GLY A 365 26.80 -1.50 23.92
N VAL A 366 27.11 -1.34 22.63
CA VAL A 366 26.64 -0.21 21.81
C VAL A 366 25.11 -0.18 21.70
N VAL A 367 24.47 -1.35 21.67
CA VAL A 367 23.01 -1.49 21.61
C VAL A 367 22.37 -0.94 22.89
N THR A 368 22.91 -1.34 24.06
CA THR A 368 22.49 -0.82 25.37
C THR A 368 22.66 0.69 25.47
N GLY A 369 23.80 1.21 25.02
CA GLY A 369 24.05 2.67 25.02
C GLY A 369 23.06 3.44 24.13
N ARG A 370 22.64 2.89 22.99
CA ARG A 370 21.60 3.50 22.14
C ARG A 370 20.24 3.46 22.82
N ARG A 371 19.88 2.33 23.44
CA ARG A 371 18.62 2.16 24.18
C ARG A 371 18.50 3.19 25.31
N ILE A 372 19.56 3.32 26.14
CA ILE A 372 19.60 4.33 27.20
C ILE A 372 19.50 5.76 26.63
N SER A 373 20.18 6.06 25.52
CA SER A 373 20.06 7.37 24.89
C SER A 373 18.63 7.73 24.52
N GLN A 374 17.85 6.77 24.09
CA GLN A 374 16.43 6.96 23.77
C GLN A 374 15.59 7.21 25.03
N ILE A 375 15.80 6.42 26.08
CA ILE A 375 15.13 6.60 27.36
C ILE A 375 15.39 8.00 27.93
N MET A 376 16.63 8.46 27.84
CA MET A 376 17.02 9.78 28.33
C MET A 376 16.41 10.95 27.54
N GLU A 377 16.28 10.77 26.20
CA GLU A 377 15.60 11.73 25.34
C GLU A 377 14.10 11.82 25.70
N GLN A 378 13.47 10.66 25.97
CA GLN A 378 12.07 10.58 26.42
C GLN A 378 11.86 11.20 27.80
N ALA A 379 12.81 11.00 28.70
CA ALA A 379 12.79 11.60 30.03
C ALA A 379 13.04 13.13 30.01
N GLY A 380 13.26 13.71 28.81
CA GLY A 380 13.48 15.15 28.67
C GLY A 380 14.84 15.62 29.12
N TRP A 381 15.84 14.73 29.25
CA TRP A 381 17.19 15.07 29.60
C TRP A 381 18.00 15.42 28.36
N PRO A 382 18.45 16.70 28.19
CA PRO A 382 19.22 17.10 27.00
C PRO A 382 20.63 16.53 27.04
N LYS A 383 21.16 16.13 25.88
CA LYS A 383 22.58 15.75 25.72
C LYS A 383 23.47 16.99 25.87
N SER A 384 24.59 16.90 26.60
CA SER A 384 25.57 17.96 26.72
C SER A 384 26.34 18.28 25.43
N GLY A 385 26.16 17.49 24.38
CA GLY A 385 26.85 17.60 23.08
C GLY A 385 28.30 17.07 23.10
N ARG A 386 28.81 16.67 24.25
CA ARG A 386 30.17 16.15 24.44
C ARG A 386 30.14 14.64 24.75
N ARG A 387 31.13 13.91 24.24
CA ARG A 387 31.48 12.59 24.74
C ARG A 387 32.57 12.71 25.77
N LEU A 388 32.34 12.16 26.95
CA LEU A 388 33.32 12.14 28.03
C LEU A 388 34.00 10.77 28.07
N GLU A 389 35.24 10.74 28.46
CA GLU A 389 35.93 9.51 28.83
C GLU A 389 35.67 9.23 30.32
N ARG A 390 35.01 8.09 30.56
CA ARG A 390 34.71 7.62 31.93
C ARG A 390 35.30 6.24 32.11
N VAL A 391 35.76 5.99 33.30
CA VAL A 391 36.27 4.66 33.69
C VAL A 391 35.13 3.89 34.32
N ASP A 392 34.83 2.71 33.78
CA ASP A 392 33.84 1.79 34.33
C ASP A 392 34.29 1.13 35.64
N LYS A 393 33.37 0.47 36.34
CA LYS A 393 33.69 -0.23 37.62
C LYS A 393 34.80 -1.30 37.46
N SER A 394 35.11 -1.72 36.23
CA SER A 394 36.20 -2.65 35.92
C SER A 394 37.56 -1.97 35.65
N GLY A 395 37.66 -0.65 35.70
CA GLY A 395 38.86 0.11 35.40
C GLY A 395 39.10 0.40 33.92
N THR A 396 38.13 0.16 33.04
CA THR A 396 38.27 0.37 31.59
C THR A 396 37.72 1.74 31.19
N ALA A 397 38.51 2.53 30.47
CA ALA A 397 38.11 3.84 29.95
C ALA A 397 37.17 3.69 28.75
N ARG A 398 36.02 4.37 28.75
CA ARG A 398 35.02 4.38 27.70
C ARG A 398 34.56 5.79 27.35
N LYS A 399 34.31 6.04 26.07
CA LYS A 399 33.68 7.27 25.61
C LYS A 399 32.15 7.14 25.68
N VAL A 400 31.53 7.89 26.57
CA VAL A 400 30.11 7.89 26.86
C VAL A 400 29.46 9.24 26.61
N TYR A 401 28.14 9.25 26.28
CA TYR A 401 27.37 10.50 26.24
C TYR A 401 26.99 10.92 27.65
N GLU A 402 26.88 12.22 27.84
CA GLU A 402 26.45 12.87 29.06
C GLU A 402 25.15 13.62 28.81
N TRP A 403 24.25 13.57 29.78
CA TRP A 403 23.00 14.32 29.82
C TRP A 403 22.98 15.27 31.01
N ILE A 404 22.31 16.40 30.83
CA ILE A 404 22.19 17.47 31.84
C ILE A 404 20.82 17.36 32.51
N ASN A 405 20.77 17.47 33.82
CA ASN A 405 19.53 17.47 34.57
C ASN A 405 18.73 18.76 34.28
N PRO A 406 17.54 18.66 33.65
CA PRO A 406 16.78 19.85 33.30
C PRO A 406 16.26 20.63 34.52
N ARG A 407 16.31 20.05 35.71
CA ARG A 407 15.92 20.73 36.98
C ARG A 407 17.02 21.60 37.56
N ASN A 408 18.25 21.50 37.08
CA ASN A 408 19.41 22.24 37.61
C ASN A 408 19.84 23.41 36.70
N ASP A 409 19.04 23.78 35.69
CA ASP A 409 19.23 24.95 34.85
C ASP A 409 18.48 26.18 35.44
N PHE A 410 18.76 26.49 36.73
CA PHE A 410 18.41 27.78 37.35
C PHE A 410 19.57 28.34 38.16
#